data_58a00a149cd8a3d8818109b416feeb11
#
_entry.id   58a00a149cd8a3d8818109b416feeb11
#
_cell.length_a   1.000
_cell.length_b   1.000
_cell.length_c   1.000
_cell.angle_alpha   90.00
_cell.angle_beta   90.00
_cell.angle_gamma   90.00
#
_symmetry.space_group_name_H-M   'P 1'
#
loop_
_entity.id
_entity.type
_entity.pdbx_description
1 polymer ?
#
loop_
_entity_poly.entity_id
_entity_poly.type
_entity_poly.pdbx_seq_one_letter_code
_entity_poly.pdbx_strand_id
1 'polypeptide(L)'
;MNIIRMSGGLGNQMFHYALYLKLRSMGKEVKFDDINNYRGEKARPIVLAIFGIDYPRATWDEITAFTDQSMEWKKRIRRHIFGRKAVEYEEKGFYDPQVLSFEHMYLKGTFRSEKYFEDIKDEVRSTFKFPELAEMHLPEKLHLSTQKSLERIESTEAVALHMYRGDSRNNEELYDGICTEQYYEGAVRFIQEKYPDAVFFIFSNEPKWVKGWVISLMKSQIKEGMTKEDIKNLERRFVLMEANSQHTGYLDMFLMSKCKHNIISNSSFSWWAAWINDNPKRLICAPGKWVNGEECEDIYIKGMVLVNEKGKVERTVK
;
A
#
# COMPACT_ATOMS: atom_id res chain seq x y z
N MET A 1 -18.31 19.95 9.26
CA MET A 1 -18.20 18.71 8.45
C MET A 1 -17.03 18.81 7.49
N ASN A 2 -16.18 17.80 7.43
CA ASN A 2 -15.16 17.64 6.38
C ASN A 2 -15.59 16.55 5.39
N ILE A 3 -15.12 16.64 4.15
CA ILE A 3 -15.30 15.58 3.15
C ILE A 3 -13.93 15.11 2.69
N ILE A 4 -13.63 13.83 2.85
CA ILE A 4 -12.40 13.22 2.33
C ILE A 4 -12.70 12.65 0.94
N ARG A 5 -11.97 13.10 -0.08
CA ARG A 5 -12.05 12.52 -1.42
C ARG A 5 -11.31 11.18 -1.45
N MET A 6 -12.06 10.09 -1.50
CA MET A 6 -11.47 8.77 -1.63
C MET A 6 -10.89 8.56 -3.03
N SER A 7 -9.74 7.88 -3.14
CA SER A 7 -9.07 7.65 -4.41
C SER A 7 -8.17 6.42 -4.38
N GLY A 8 -7.88 5.87 -5.55
CA GLY A 8 -6.91 4.78 -5.71
C GLY A 8 -7.39 3.41 -5.20
N GLY A 9 -6.45 2.49 -5.04
CA GLY A 9 -6.71 1.12 -4.56
C GLY A 9 -6.73 1.00 -3.04
N LEU A 10 -6.83 -0.24 -2.55
CA LEU A 10 -6.99 -0.57 -1.13
C LEU A 10 -6.03 0.19 -0.20
N GLY A 11 -4.73 0.23 -0.51
CA GLY A 11 -3.77 0.91 0.36
C GLY A 11 -4.06 2.41 0.53
N ASN A 12 -4.50 3.10 -0.52
CA ASN A 12 -4.92 4.50 -0.40
C ASN A 12 -6.24 4.63 0.36
N GLN A 13 -7.21 3.73 0.11
CA GLN A 13 -8.47 3.70 0.83
C GLN A 13 -8.26 3.53 2.34
N MET A 14 -7.30 2.70 2.74
CA MET A 14 -6.92 2.52 4.15
C MET A 14 -6.33 3.80 4.76
N PHE A 15 -5.47 4.52 4.06
CA PHE A 15 -4.97 5.82 4.54
C PHE A 15 -6.09 6.86 4.69
N HIS A 16 -6.99 6.94 3.72
CA HIS A 16 -8.16 7.83 3.83
C HIS A 16 -9.03 7.47 5.04
N TYR A 17 -9.23 6.17 5.28
CA TYR A 17 -10.04 5.73 6.41
C TYR A 17 -9.30 5.93 7.75
N ALA A 18 -7.99 5.75 7.82
CA ALA A 18 -7.19 6.06 9.01
C ALA A 18 -7.27 7.56 9.36
N LEU A 19 -7.20 8.46 8.37
CA LEU A 19 -7.45 9.89 8.58
C LEU A 19 -8.87 10.16 9.07
N TYR A 20 -9.88 9.47 8.53
CA TYR A 20 -11.27 9.56 9.02
C TYR A 20 -11.36 9.19 10.50
N LEU A 21 -10.76 8.07 10.91
CA LEU A 21 -10.74 7.64 12.31
C LEU A 21 -10.10 8.73 13.20
N LYS A 22 -9.00 9.31 12.75
CA LYS A 22 -8.32 10.39 13.47
C LYS A 22 -9.21 11.62 13.60
N LEU A 23 -9.77 12.12 12.53
CA LEU A 23 -10.64 13.30 12.58
C LEU A 23 -11.89 13.05 13.44
N ARG A 24 -12.46 11.83 13.37
CA ARG A 24 -13.56 11.40 14.22
C ARG A 24 -13.18 11.37 15.71
N SER A 25 -11.99 10.87 16.05
CA SER A 25 -11.50 10.86 17.45
C SER A 25 -11.32 12.28 18.02
N MET A 26 -11.14 13.27 17.15
CA MET A 26 -11.10 14.69 17.49
C MET A 26 -12.50 15.34 17.57
N GLY A 27 -13.59 14.55 17.45
CA GLY A 27 -14.97 15.04 17.50
C GLY A 27 -15.46 15.71 16.21
N LYS A 28 -14.75 15.55 15.08
CA LYS A 28 -15.12 16.18 13.82
C LYS A 28 -16.12 15.33 13.05
N GLU A 29 -17.08 15.98 12.40
CA GLU A 29 -17.97 15.34 11.44
C GLU A 29 -17.25 15.17 10.11
N VAL A 30 -17.18 13.93 9.60
CA VAL A 30 -16.45 13.59 8.37
C VAL A 30 -17.27 12.64 7.51
N LYS A 31 -17.32 12.89 6.21
CA LYS A 31 -17.91 12.02 5.20
C LYS A 31 -16.91 11.74 4.09
N PHE A 32 -17.20 10.75 3.25
CA PHE A 32 -16.38 10.43 2.08
C PHE A 32 -17.07 10.79 0.78
N ASP A 33 -16.30 11.38 -0.14
CA ASP A 33 -16.64 11.37 -1.56
C ASP A 33 -16.03 10.12 -2.20
N ASP A 34 -16.85 9.11 -2.42
CA ASP A 34 -16.53 7.87 -3.12
C ASP A 34 -17.08 7.85 -4.56
N ILE A 35 -17.50 9.02 -5.07
CA ILE A 35 -18.13 9.17 -6.38
C ILE A 35 -17.11 9.61 -7.45
N ASN A 36 -16.37 10.69 -7.18
CA ASN A 36 -15.60 11.38 -8.22
C ASN A 36 -14.47 10.54 -8.83
N ASN A 37 -13.82 9.67 -8.06
CA ASN A 37 -12.70 8.83 -8.53
C ASN A 37 -13.09 7.39 -8.84
N TYR A 38 -14.35 7.00 -8.60
CA TYR A 38 -14.81 5.62 -8.77
C TYR A 38 -15.90 5.49 -9.84
N ARG A 39 -16.04 6.50 -10.69
CA ARG A 39 -16.91 6.48 -11.87
C ARG A 39 -16.13 6.00 -13.08
N GLY A 40 -16.69 5.03 -13.82
CA GLY A 40 -16.18 4.55 -15.09
C GLY A 40 -15.50 3.18 -15.01
N GLU A 41 -15.32 2.56 -16.17
CA GLU A 41 -14.84 1.17 -16.33
C GLU A 41 -13.41 0.92 -15.81
N LYS A 42 -12.59 1.97 -15.70
CA LYS A 42 -11.20 1.88 -15.21
C LYS A 42 -11.06 2.17 -13.72
N ALA A 43 -12.16 2.45 -13.01
CA ALA A 43 -12.11 2.72 -11.59
C ALA A 43 -11.72 1.45 -10.80
N ARG A 44 -10.81 1.59 -9.84
CA ARG A 44 -10.47 0.50 -8.94
C ARG A 44 -11.62 0.26 -7.96
N PRO A 45 -11.94 -0.98 -7.59
CA PRO A 45 -13.02 -1.24 -6.63
C PRO A 45 -12.69 -0.67 -5.25
N ILE A 46 -13.72 -0.27 -4.52
CA ILE A 46 -13.62 0.00 -3.09
C ILE A 46 -13.81 -1.33 -2.36
N VAL A 47 -12.80 -1.73 -1.58
CA VAL A 47 -12.74 -3.06 -0.95
C VAL A 47 -12.62 -3.00 0.58
N LEU A 48 -12.88 -1.86 1.20
CA LEU A 48 -12.85 -1.68 2.66
C LEU A 48 -13.83 -2.60 3.40
N ALA A 49 -14.89 -3.07 2.72
CA ALA A 49 -15.86 -4.00 3.28
C ALA A 49 -15.25 -5.32 3.77
N ILE A 50 -14.03 -5.71 3.30
CA ILE A 50 -13.32 -6.90 3.80
C ILE A 50 -12.97 -6.79 5.29
N PHE A 51 -12.85 -5.57 5.81
CA PHE A 51 -12.63 -5.27 7.22
C PHE A 51 -13.94 -5.02 7.99
N GLY A 52 -15.10 -5.31 7.40
CA GLY A 52 -16.39 -5.00 8.00
C GLY A 52 -16.70 -3.50 8.04
N ILE A 53 -15.97 -2.70 7.27
CA ILE A 53 -16.10 -1.24 7.28
C ILE A 53 -17.27 -0.80 6.41
N ASP A 54 -18.23 -0.11 7.04
CA ASP A 54 -19.16 0.80 6.39
C ASP A 54 -18.79 2.25 6.81
N TYR A 55 -18.88 3.20 5.89
CA TYR A 55 -18.43 4.57 6.10
C TYR A 55 -19.50 5.58 5.65
N PRO A 56 -19.59 6.78 6.30
CA PRO A 56 -20.53 7.81 5.93
C PRO A 56 -20.18 8.42 4.57
N ARG A 57 -21.13 8.37 3.63
CA ARG A 57 -20.97 8.90 2.28
C ARG A 57 -21.54 10.31 2.17
N ALA A 58 -20.79 11.19 1.52
CA ALA A 58 -21.29 12.50 1.17
C ALA A 58 -22.26 12.40 -0.03
N THR A 59 -23.35 13.11 0.05
CA THR A 59 -24.28 13.23 -1.08
C THR A 59 -23.66 14.10 -2.19
N TRP A 60 -24.16 13.97 -3.41
CA TRP A 60 -23.71 14.80 -4.53
C TRP A 60 -23.92 16.30 -4.25
N ASP A 61 -24.99 16.67 -3.55
CA ASP A 61 -25.26 18.07 -3.20
C ASP A 61 -24.25 18.60 -2.19
N GLU A 62 -23.87 17.80 -1.17
CA GLU A 62 -22.81 18.13 -0.24
C GLU A 62 -21.47 18.30 -0.98
N ILE A 63 -21.08 17.34 -1.82
CA ILE A 63 -19.84 17.43 -2.60
C ILE A 63 -19.83 18.70 -3.46
N THR A 64 -20.91 18.99 -4.19
CA THR A 64 -20.97 20.16 -5.06
C THR A 64 -21.03 21.48 -4.30
N ALA A 65 -21.52 21.48 -3.05
CA ALA A 65 -21.48 22.65 -2.19
C ALA A 65 -20.04 23.04 -1.82
N PHE A 66 -19.18 22.06 -1.52
CA PHE A 66 -17.77 22.31 -1.22
C PHE A 66 -16.94 22.58 -2.46
N THR A 67 -17.16 21.83 -3.54
CA THR A 67 -16.33 21.88 -4.75
C THR A 67 -16.78 22.92 -5.74
N ASP A 68 -17.95 23.55 -5.52
CA ASP A 68 -18.60 24.47 -6.46
C ASP A 68 -18.76 23.90 -7.89
N GLN A 69 -18.99 22.58 -8.00
CA GLN A 69 -19.10 21.85 -9.28
C GLN A 69 -20.56 21.65 -9.74
N SER A 70 -21.53 22.29 -9.09
CA SER A 70 -22.95 22.16 -9.46
C SER A 70 -23.18 22.46 -10.94
N MET A 71 -23.96 21.61 -11.61
CA MET A 71 -24.32 21.76 -13.02
C MET A 71 -25.51 22.73 -13.24
N GLU A 72 -26.11 23.26 -12.18
CA GLU A 72 -27.18 24.22 -12.26
C GLU A 72 -26.76 25.46 -13.05
N TRP A 73 -27.59 25.90 -14.02
CA TRP A 73 -27.24 26.97 -14.93
C TRP A 73 -26.97 28.30 -14.21
N LYS A 74 -27.71 28.62 -13.14
CA LYS A 74 -27.50 29.82 -12.31
C LYS A 74 -26.12 29.84 -11.66
N LYS A 75 -25.71 28.69 -11.09
CA LYS A 75 -24.39 28.51 -10.47
C LYS A 75 -23.27 28.52 -11.50
N ARG A 76 -23.51 28.03 -12.72
CA ARG A 76 -22.56 28.13 -13.85
C ARG A 76 -22.33 29.57 -14.29
N ILE A 77 -23.41 30.38 -14.45
CA ILE A 77 -23.29 31.78 -14.77
C ILE A 77 -22.54 32.54 -13.67
N ARG A 78 -22.89 32.28 -12.39
CA ARG A 78 -22.19 32.93 -11.28
C ARG A 78 -20.67 32.57 -11.30
N ARG A 79 -20.30 31.33 -11.55
CA ARG A 79 -18.87 30.96 -11.67
C ARG A 79 -18.16 31.63 -12.81
N HIS A 80 -18.86 31.83 -13.92
CA HIS A 80 -18.29 32.55 -15.08
C HIS A 80 -18.00 34.03 -14.77
N ILE A 81 -18.85 34.66 -13.96
CA ILE A 81 -18.75 36.09 -13.63
C ILE A 81 -17.82 36.32 -12.43
N PHE A 82 -17.97 35.52 -11.37
CA PHE A 82 -17.33 35.74 -10.05
C PHE A 82 -16.26 34.72 -9.68
N GLY A 83 -15.94 33.81 -10.58
CA GLY A 83 -15.01 32.72 -10.31
C GLY A 83 -15.59 31.62 -9.45
N ARG A 84 -14.76 30.58 -9.20
CA ARG A 84 -15.09 29.41 -8.39
C ARG A 84 -14.96 29.73 -6.90
N LYS A 85 -15.94 29.32 -6.10
CA LYS A 85 -15.95 29.48 -4.63
C LYS A 85 -15.85 28.12 -3.94
N ALA A 86 -14.84 27.35 -4.31
CA ALA A 86 -14.60 26.04 -3.70
C ALA A 86 -13.95 26.18 -2.32
N VAL A 87 -14.34 25.31 -1.38
CA VAL A 87 -13.74 25.16 -0.05
C VAL A 87 -12.97 23.85 -0.06
N GLU A 88 -11.87 23.83 -0.79
CA GLU A 88 -11.05 22.65 -1.05
C GLU A 88 -9.64 22.88 -0.52
N TYR A 89 -9.03 21.80 -0.01
CA TYR A 89 -7.63 21.78 0.37
C TYR A 89 -6.96 20.54 -0.20
N GLU A 90 -5.79 20.73 -0.78
CA GLU A 90 -4.96 19.66 -1.28
C GLU A 90 -3.73 19.48 -0.37
N GLU A 91 -3.55 18.26 0.13
CA GLU A 91 -2.44 17.87 0.99
C GLU A 91 -1.10 18.26 0.36
N LYS A 92 -0.18 18.78 1.16
CA LYS A 92 1.18 19.13 0.76
C LYS A 92 2.15 18.11 1.30
N GLY A 93 2.94 17.49 0.42
CA GLY A 93 3.88 16.43 0.79
C GLY A 93 3.20 15.16 1.29
N PHE A 94 3.84 14.44 2.23
CA PHE A 94 3.36 13.19 2.79
C PHE A 94 2.65 13.35 4.14
N TYR A 95 2.93 14.44 4.86
CA TYR A 95 2.27 14.80 6.10
C TYR A 95 2.09 16.31 6.19
N ASP A 96 0.85 16.72 6.34
CA ASP A 96 0.48 18.13 6.49
C ASP A 96 -0.42 18.28 7.73
N PRO A 97 0.14 18.72 8.88
CA PRO A 97 -0.62 18.82 10.12
C PRO A 97 -1.82 19.78 10.01
N GLN A 98 -1.83 20.70 9.04
CA GLN A 98 -2.96 21.61 8.81
C GLN A 98 -4.24 20.84 8.46
N VAL A 99 -4.13 19.67 7.83
CA VAL A 99 -5.28 18.78 7.52
C VAL A 99 -6.09 18.47 8.77
N LEU A 100 -5.41 18.28 9.91
CA LEU A 100 -6.08 17.99 11.17
C LEU A 100 -6.79 19.18 11.81
N SER A 101 -6.53 20.40 11.36
CA SER A 101 -7.14 21.62 11.92
C SER A 101 -8.50 21.98 11.30
N PHE A 102 -8.81 21.49 10.12
CA PHE A 102 -10.01 21.90 9.41
C PHE A 102 -11.30 21.39 10.02
N GLU A 103 -12.33 22.27 10.08
CA GLU A 103 -13.69 21.94 10.52
C GLU A 103 -14.71 21.88 9.37
N HIS A 104 -14.41 22.57 8.25
CA HIS A 104 -15.29 22.65 7.08
C HIS A 104 -14.42 22.70 5.81
N MET A 105 -14.07 21.53 5.27
CA MET A 105 -13.14 21.44 4.16
C MET A 105 -13.37 20.18 3.31
N TYR A 106 -13.22 20.32 2.00
CA TYR A 106 -13.10 19.19 1.08
C TYR A 106 -11.63 18.83 0.92
N LEU A 107 -11.22 17.70 1.50
CA LEU A 107 -9.83 17.28 1.61
C LEU A 107 -9.45 16.40 0.42
N LYS A 108 -8.44 16.84 -0.32
CA LYS A 108 -7.81 16.08 -1.41
C LYS A 108 -6.38 15.73 -0.99
N GLY A 109 -5.99 14.50 -1.24
CA GLY A 109 -4.67 14.00 -0.89
C GLY A 109 -4.65 12.49 -0.83
N THR A 110 -3.52 11.94 -0.45
CA THR A 110 -3.34 10.50 -0.24
C THR A 110 -3.10 10.16 1.22
N PHE A 111 -2.73 11.15 2.03
CA PHE A 111 -2.53 11.11 3.49
C PHE A 111 -1.66 9.95 3.95
N ARG A 112 -0.56 9.72 3.20
CA ARG A 112 0.30 8.53 3.33
C ARG A 112 1.34 8.68 4.43
N SER A 113 0.91 8.95 5.66
CA SER A 113 1.81 8.98 6.81
C SER A 113 1.14 8.42 8.06
N GLU A 114 1.89 7.62 8.83
CA GLU A 114 1.47 7.17 10.17
C GLU A 114 1.24 8.37 11.12
N LYS A 115 1.92 9.50 10.90
CA LYS A 115 1.81 10.71 11.73
C LYS A 115 0.38 11.24 11.83
N TYR A 116 -0.48 10.99 10.83
CA TYR A 116 -1.89 11.38 10.91
C TYR A 116 -2.67 10.64 11.98
N PHE A 117 -2.24 9.42 12.36
CA PHE A 117 -3.00 8.55 13.27
C PHE A 117 -2.12 7.84 14.31
N GLU A 118 -0.92 8.36 14.56
CA GLU A 118 0.05 7.75 15.47
C GLU A 118 -0.50 7.56 16.89
N ASP A 119 -1.25 8.52 17.39
CA ASP A 119 -1.86 8.50 18.73
C ASP A 119 -3.08 7.59 18.84
N ILE A 120 -3.66 7.15 17.72
CA ILE A 120 -4.77 6.19 17.64
C ILE A 120 -4.40 4.91 16.90
N LYS A 121 -3.11 4.60 16.76
CA LYS A 121 -2.64 3.47 15.96
C LYS A 121 -3.21 2.11 16.36
N ASP A 122 -3.55 1.93 17.64
CA ASP A 122 -4.15 0.68 18.10
C ASP A 122 -5.60 0.52 17.61
N GLU A 123 -6.38 1.62 17.56
CA GLU A 123 -7.70 1.63 16.90
C GLU A 123 -7.58 1.32 15.40
N VAL A 124 -6.62 1.95 14.72
CA VAL A 124 -6.36 1.70 13.30
C VAL A 124 -5.95 0.26 13.05
N ARG A 125 -5.09 -0.33 13.89
CA ARG A 125 -4.69 -1.74 13.79
C ARG A 125 -5.87 -2.69 13.97
N SER A 126 -6.72 -2.44 14.98
CA SER A 126 -7.91 -3.26 15.21
C SER A 126 -8.91 -3.17 14.08
N THR A 127 -9.04 -1.98 13.49
CA THR A 127 -9.94 -1.73 12.36
C THR A 127 -9.51 -2.48 11.09
N PHE A 128 -8.22 -2.54 10.80
CA PHE A 128 -7.69 -3.21 9.61
C PHE A 128 -7.22 -4.65 9.88
N LYS A 129 -7.72 -5.28 10.94
CA LYS A 129 -7.50 -6.69 11.16
C LYS A 129 -8.28 -7.51 10.13
N PHE A 130 -7.56 -8.30 9.34
CA PHE A 130 -8.22 -9.24 8.45
C PHE A 130 -9.03 -10.28 9.23
N PRO A 131 -10.21 -10.68 8.74
CA PRO A 131 -10.90 -11.86 9.26
C PRO A 131 -10.05 -13.11 9.05
N GLU A 132 -10.34 -14.16 9.80
CA GLU A 132 -9.71 -15.46 9.55
C GLU A 132 -10.09 -15.99 8.15
N LEU A 133 -9.18 -16.71 7.49
CA LEU A 133 -9.41 -17.16 6.11
C LEU A 133 -10.73 -17.94 5.96
N ALA A 134 -11.10 -18.72 6.96
CA ALA A 134 -12.36 -19.47 6.98
C ALA A 134 -13.61 -18.58 6.99
N GLU A 135 -13.49 -17.33 7.48
CA GLU A 135 -14.59 -16.35 7.53
C GLU A 135 -14.67 -15.53 6.24
N MET A 136 -13.63 -15.59 5.40
CA MET A 136 -13.62 -14.95 4.09
C MET A 136 -14.45 -15.80 3.12
N HIS A 137 -15.63 -15.36 2.73
CA HIS A 137 -16.53 -16.06 1.80
C HIS A 137 -15.95 -16.13 0.38
N LEU A 138 -14.91 -16.95 0.20
CA LEU A 138 -14.18 -17.11 -1.06
C LEU A 138 -14.72 -18.29 -1.87
N PRO A 139 -14.64 -18.22 -3.22
CA PRO A 139 -14.82 -19.41 -4.05
C PRO A 139 -13.84 -20.52 -3.62
N GLU A 140 -14.29 -21.78 -3.62
CA GLU A 140 -13.54 -22.94 -3.10
C GLU A 140 -12.09 -23.01 -3.64
N LYS A 141 -11.91 -22.86 -4.95
CA LYS A 141 -10.58 -22.88 -5.59
C LYS A 141 -9.68 -21.80 -5.03
N LEU A 142 -10.19 -20.59 -4.81
CA LEU A 142 -9.42 -19.45 -4.29
C LEU A 142 -9.11 -19.66 -2.80
N HIS A 143 -10.07 -20.17 -2.04
CA HIS A 143 -9.88 -20.53 -0.64
C HIS A 143 -8.73 -21.56 -0.49
N LEU A 144 -8.79 -22.67 -1.22
CA LEU A 144 -7.78 -23.72 -1.17
C LEU A 144 -6.38 -23.24 -1.59
N SER A 145 -6.28 -22.40 -2.63
CA SER A 145 -4.99 -21.87 -3.06
C SER A 145 -4.41 -20.90 -2.03
N THR A 146 -5.25 -20.05 -1.43
CA THR A 146 -4.84 -19.11 -0.37
C THR A 146 -4.42 -19.85 0.88
N GLN A 147 -5.15 -20.91 1.29
CA GLN A 147 -4.81 -21.73 2.43
C GLN A 147 -3.45 -22.41 2.27
N LYS A 148 -3.19 -23.04 1.12
CA LYS A 148 -1.86 -23.65 0.84
C LYS A 148 -0.73 -22.64 0.91
N SER A 149 -0.97 -21.41 0.42
CA SER A 149 0.00 -20.34 0.50
C SER A 149 0.24 -19.92 1.95
N LEU A 150 -0.81 -19.78 2.73
CA LEU A 150 -0.75 -19.41 4.15
C LEU A 150 0.02 -20.48 4.95
N GLU A 151 -0.32 -21.75 4.81
CA GLU A 151 0.38 -22.88 5.47
C GLU A 151 1.88 -22.87 5.16
N ARG A 152 2.24 -22.60 3.91
CA ARG A 152 3.66 -22.50 3.51
C ARG A 152 4.34 -21.27 4.12
N ILE A 153 3.66 -20.13 4.18
CA ILE A 153 4.16 -18.91 4.83
C ILE A 153 4.41 -19.17 6.32
N GLU A 154 3.45 -19.75 7.02
CA GLU A 154 3.53 -20.00 8.46
C GLU A 154 4.61 -21.04 8.83
N SER A 155 4.87 -22.02 7.94
CA SER A 155 5.87 -23.07 8.16
C SER A 155 7.31 -22.68 7.82
N THR A 156 7.55 -21.45 7.35
CA THR A 156 8.89 -21.01 6.89
C THR A 156 9.34 -19.70 7.54
N GLU A 157 10.60 -19.33 7.32
CA GLU A 157 11.10 -17.96 7.57
C GLU A 157 10.66 -17.07 6.39
N ALA A 158 9.35 -16.77 6.36
CA ALA A 158 8.69 -16.16 5.23
C ALA A 158 8.98 -14.65 5.12
N VAL A 159 9.34 -14.23 3.92
CA VAL A 159 9.54 -12.83 3.54
C VAL A 159 8.57 -12.48 2.42
N ALA A 160 7.67 -11.52 2.65
CA ALA A 160 6.88 -10.95 1.57
C ALA A 160 7.75 -10.02 0.73
N LEU A 161 7.85 -10.27 -0.57
CA LEU A 161 8.54 -9.41 -1.51
C LEU A 161 7.54 -8.87 -2.51
N HIS A 162 7.22 -7.57 -2.41
CA HIS A 162 6.27 -6.93 -3.30
C HIS A 162 6.99 -6.18 -4.42
N MET A 163 6.81 -6.65 -5.65
CA MET A 163 7.39 -6.07 -6.87
C MET A 163 6.28 -5.47 -7.73
N TYR A 164 6.09 -4.15 -7.59
CA TYR A 164 5.01 -3.44 -8.28
C TYR A 164 5.55 -2.41 -9.28
N ARG A 165 5.04 -2.44 -10.52
CA ARG A 165 5.44 -1.53 -11.61
C ARG A 165 4.26 -0.75 -12.23
N GLY A 166 3.06 -0.84 -11.65
CA GLY A 166 1.84 -0.40 -12.32
C GLY A 166 1.66 1.10 -12.49
N ASP A 167 2.03 1.90 -11.51
CA ASP A 167 1.79 3.36 -11.54
C ASP A 167 2.93 4.12 -12.22
N SER A 168 4.12 3.52 -12.33
CA SER A 168 5.26 4.10 -13.06
C SER A 168 4.97 4.34 -14.55
N ARG A 169 4.08 3.54 -15.16
CA ARG A 169 3.68 3.73 -16.56
C ARG A 169 2.86 4.99 -16.84
N ASN A 170 2.23 5.57 -15.80
CA ASN A 170 1.39 6.76 -15.94
C ASN A 170 2.07 8.04 -15.45
N ASN A 171 3.16 7.92 -14.67
CA ASN A 171 3.94 9.02 -14.12
C ASN A 171 5.42 8.60 -13.98
N GLU A 172 6.06 8.30 -15.10
CA GLU A 172 7.45 7.83 -15.15
C GLU A 172 8.40 8.78 -14.42
N GLU A 173 8.27 10.10 -14.61
CA GLU A 173 9.12 11.08 -13.95
C GLU A 173 9.11 10.98 -12.42
N LEU A 174 7.96 10.65 -11.82
CA LEU A 174 7.82 10.58 -10.37
C LEU A 174 8.29 9.26 -9.75
N TYR A 175 8.21 8.15 -10.48
CA TYR A 175 8.40 6.82 -9.90
C TYR A 175 9.51 5.99 -10.53
N ASP A 176 10.03 6.41 -11.70
CA ASP A 176 11.06 5.65 -12.39
C ASP A 176 12.38 5.62 -11.62
N GLY A 177 13.10 4.50 -11.74
CA GLY A 177 14.42 4.31 -11.14
C GLY A 177 14.44 4.17 -9.62
N ILE A 178 13.29 4.09 -8.92
CA ILE A 178 13.24 3.96 -7.45
C ILE A 178 13.38 2.49 -7.04
N CYS A 179 12.43 1.64 -7.42
CA CYS A 179 12.43 0.21 -7.10
C CYS A 179 13.08 -0.58 -8.25
N THR A 180 14.38 -0.42 -8.42
CA THR A 180 15.17 -1.13 -9.44
C THR A 180 15.36 -2.60 -9.10
N GLU A 181 15.86 -3.39 -10.04
CA GLU A 181 16.27 -4.78 -9.77
C GLU A 181 17.33 -4.84 -8.67
N GLN A 182 18.29 -3.90 -8.69
CA GLN A 182 19.34 -3.80 -7.68
C GLN A 182 18.80 -3.49 -6.29
N TYR A 183 17.75 -2.63 -6.19
CA TYR A 183 17.05 -2.41 -4.93
C TYR A 183 16.55 -3.73 -4.33
N TYR A 184 15.83 -4.53 -5.12
CA TYR A 184 15.30 -5.81 -4.65
C TYR A 184 16.41 -6.81 -4.32
N GLU A 185 17.46 -6.89 -5.13
CA GLU A 185 18.64 -7.75 -4.87
C GLU A 185 19.35 -7.36 -3.56
N GLY A 186 19.53 -6.06 -3.32
CA GLY A 186 20.13 -5.55 -2.09
C GLY A 186 19.29 -5.87 -0.86
N ALA A 187 17.97 -5.67 -0.94
CA ALA A 187 17.04 -5.99 0.14
C ALA A 187 16.98 -7.51 0.43
N VAL A 188 16.95 -8.34 -0.62
CA VAL A 188 17.02 -9.81 -0.49
C VAL A 188 18.32 -10.22 0.21
N ARG A 189 19.46 -9.70 -0.22
CA ARG A 189 20.77 -9.99 0.38
C ARG A 189 20.79 -9.60 1.86
N PHE A 190 20.32 -8.42 2.20
CA PHE A 190 20.26 -7.94 3.59
C PHE A 190 19.42 -8.86 4.49
N ILE A 191 18.30 -9.37 3.99
CA ILE A 191 17.49 -10.34 4.74
C ILE A 191 18.21 -11.69 4.84
N GLN A 192 18.81 -12.20 3.76
CA GLN A 192 19.53 -13.48 3.74
C GLN A 192 20.76 -13.49 4.67
N GLU A 193 21.43 -12.38 4.85
CA GLU A 193 22.54 -12.24 5.81
C GLU A 193 22.09 -12.45 7.26
N LYS A 194 20.85 -12.08 7.60
CA LYS A 194 20.28 -12.23 8.94
C LYS A 194 19.50 -13.54 9.11
N TYR A 195 18.86 -13.99 8.06
CA TYR A 195 18.01 -15.18 8.00
C TYR A 195 18.40 -16.03 6.78
N PRO A 196 19.45 -16.86 6.90
CA PRO A 196 19.97 -17.65 5.77
C PRO A 196 18.95 -18.61 5.14
N ASP A 197 17.94 -19.04 5.92
CA ASP A 197 16.88 -19.95 5.47
C ASP A 197 15.59 -19.22 5.02
N ALA A 198 15.64 -17.90 4.83
CA ALA A 198 14.49 -17.12 4.40
C ALA A 198 13.91 -17.62 3.07
N VAL A 199 12.57 -17.66 3.01
CA VAL A 199 11.79 -17.99 1.82
C VAL A 199 11.04 -16.76 1.38
N PHE A 200 11.28 -16.34 0.13
CA PHE A 200 10.71 -15.12 -0.44
C PHE A 200 9.44 -15.43 -1.22
N PHE A 201 8.31 -14.97 -0.73
CA PHE A 201 7.01 -15.02 -1.39
C PHE A 201 6.84 -13.75 -2.19
N ILE A 202 6.83 -13.87 -3.52
CA ILE A 202 6.92 -12.74 -4.45
C ILE A 202 5.55 -12.41 -5.00
N PHE A 203 5.05 -11.23 -4.65
CA PHE A 203 3.78 -10.67 -5.10
C PHE A 203 4.02 -9.62 -6.16
N SER A 204 3.37 -9.74 -7.31
CA SER A 204 3.57 -8.79 -8.42
C SER A 204 2.40 -8.75 -9.38
N ASN A 205 2.18 -7.58 -9.97
CA ASN A 205 1.28 -7.40 -11.11
C ASN A 205 1.96 -7.71 -12.48
N GLU A 206 3.26 -8.04 -12.49
CA GLU A 206 4.06 -8.31 -13.69
C GLU A 206 4.79 -9.68 -13.58
N PRO A 207 4.05 -10.81 -13.50
CA PRO A 207 4.63 -12.11 -13.17
C PRO A 207 5.68 -12.59 -14.18
N LYS A 208 5.55 -12.22 -15.45
CA LYS A 208 6.53 -12.61 -16.49
C LYS A 208 7.89 -11.94 -16.28
N TRP A 209 7.88 -10.64 -15.95
CA TRP A 209 9.10 -9.91 -15.66
C TRP A 209 9.77 -10.44 -14.39
N VAL A 210 8.99 -10.61 -13.32
CA VAL A 210 9.49 -11.15 -12.05
C VAL A 210 10.11 -12.53 -12.23
N LYS A 211 9.50 -13.41 -13.01
CA LYS A 211 10.08 -14.74 -13.30
C LYS A 211 11.46 -14.63 -13.94
N GLY A 212 11.65 -13.72 -14.89
CA GLY A 212 12.96 -13.44 -15.49
C GLY A 212 13.98 -12.94 -14.48
N TRP A 213 13.58 -11.99 -13.64
CA TRP A 213 14.44 -11.45 -12.58
C TRP A 213 14.83 -12.51 -11.54
N VAL A 214 13.88 -13.33 -11.08
CA VAL A 214 14.17 -14.44 -10.12
C VAL A 214 15.19 -15.40 -10.71
N ILE A 215 15.05 -15.79 -11.97
CA ILE A 215 16.03 -16.66 -12.65
C ILE A 215 17.42 -16.01 -12.69
N SER A 216 17.49 -14.72 -12.98
CA SER A 216 18.77 -13.97 -12.98
C SER A 216 19.39 -13.91 -11.59
N LEU A 217 18.58 -13.58 -10.58
CA LEU A 217 19.01 -13.54 -9.17
C LEU A 217 19.52 -14.92 -8.70
N MET A 218 18.79 -16.00 -8.97
CA MET A 218 19.24 -17.33 -8.60
C MET A 218 20.57 -17.70 -9.28
N LYS A 219 20.72 -17.41 -10.57
CA LYS A 219 21.99 -17.64 -11.29
C LYS A 219 23.16 -16.90 -10.64
N SER A 220 22.95 -15.66 -10.17
CA SER A 220 24.01 -14.89 -9.49
C SER A 220 24.40 -15.45 -8.13
N GLN A 221 23.53 -16.25 -7.50
CA GLN A 221 23.75 -16.90 -6.22
C GLN A 221 24.38 -18.30 -6.33
N ILE A 222 24.39 -18.90 -7.53
CA ILE A 222 25.03 -20.20 -7.75
C ILE A 222 26.55 -20.01 -7.72
N LYS A 223 27.21 -20.76 -6.82
CA LYS A 223 28.66 -20.75 -6.65
C LYS A 223 29.27 -22.05 -7.20
N GLU A 224 30.54 -21.99 -7.58
CA GLU A 224 31.31 -23.17 -7.93
C GLU A 224 31.32 -24.18 -6.77
N GLY A 225 31.08 -25.46 -7.09
CA GLY A 225 31.01 -26.52 -6.08
C GLY A 225 29.62 -26.78 -5.49
N MET A 226 28.59 -25.98 -5.82
CA MET A 226 27.21 -26.29 -5.40
C MET A 226 26.70 -27.58 -6.07
N THR A 227 26.08 -28.44 -5.26
CA THR A 227 25.43 -29.67 -5.74
C THR A 227 24.09 -29.36 -6.41
N LYS A 228 23.55 -30.34 -7.16
CA LYS A 228 22.20 -30.22 -7.73
C LYS A 228 21.13 -30.02 -6.64
N GLU A 229 21.31 -30.59 -5.46
CA GLU A 229 20.37 -30.42 -4.35
C GLU A 229 20.47 -29.01 -3.74
N ASP A 230 21.66 -28.41 -3.67
CA ASP A 230 21.84 -27.03 -3.23
C ASP A 230 21.14 -26.07 -4.17
N ILE A 231 21.25 -26.26 -5.47
CA ILE A 231 20.56 -25.45 -6.49
C ILE A 231 19.04 -25.60 -6.35
N LYS A 232 18.53 -26.82 -6.18
CA LYS A 232 17.12 -27.08 -5.98
C LYS A 232 16.59 -26.46 -4.69
N ASN A 233 17.38 -26.46 -3.62
CA ASN A 233 17.05 -25.78 -2.38
C ASN A 233 17.02 -24.26 -2.55
N LEU A 234 17.92 -23.68 -3.33
CA LEU A 234 17.90 -22.26 -3.70
C LEU A 234 16.62 -21.92 -4.48
N GLU A 235 16.23 -22.74 -5.47
CA GLU A 235 14.99 -22.55 -6.22
C GLU A 235 13.75 -22.56 -5.34
N ARG A 236 13.69 -23.41 -4.33
CA ARG A 236 12.56 -23.50 -3.39
C ARG A 236 12.40 -22.27 -2.49
N ARG A 237 13.44 -21.42 -2.41
CA ARG A 237 13.41 -20.18 -1.61
C ARG A 237 12.69 -19.02 -2.30
N PHE A 238 12.42 -19.09 -3.59
CA PHE A 238 11.74 -18.05 -4.33
C PHE A 238 10.41 -18.57 -4.86
N VAL A 239 9.32 -18.09 -4.25
CA VAL A 239 7.94 -18.55 -4.53
C VAL A 239 7.20 -17.43 -5.22
N LEU A 240 6.99 -17.57 -6.53
CA LEU A 240 6.15 -16.62 -7.26
C LEU A 240 4.69 -16.89 -6.91
N MET A 241 4.02 -15.90 -6.33
CA MET A 241 2.60 -15.97 -6.00
C MET A 241 1.75 -15.76 -7.25
N GLU A 242 0.62 -16.48 -7.35
CA GLU A 242 -0.36 -16.21 -8.39
C GLU A 242 -0.99 -14.85 -8.16
N ALA A 243 -1.05 -14.02 -9.21
CA ALA A 243 -1.62 -12.69 -9.12
C ALA A 243 -3.13 -12.75 -8.90
N ASN A 244 -3.61 -12.06 -7.89
CA ASN A 244 -5.03 -11.86 -7.65
C ASN A 244 -5.61 -10.76 -8.55
N SER A 245 -6.94 -10.78 -8.73
CA SER A 245 -7.66 -9.72 -9.44
C SER A 245 -7.69 -8.43 -8.61
N GLN A 246 -8.14 -7.33 -9.21
CA GLN A 246 -8.34 -6.08 -8.45
C GLN A 246 -9.39 -6.23 -7.33
N HIS A 247 -10.35 -7.15 -7.46
CA HIS A 247 -11.38 -7.43 -6.45
C HIS A 247 -10.89 -8.34 -5.33
N THR A 248 -9.92 -9.20 -5.60
CA THR A 248 -9.37 -10.17 -4.64
C THR A 248 -7.94 -9.84 -4.21
N GLY A 249 -7.37 -8.72 -4.67
CA GLY A 249 -6.02 -8.28 -4.34
C GLY A 249 -5.77 -8.10 -2.83
N TYR A 250 -6.82 -7.91 -2.04
CA TYR A 250 -6.71 -7.90 -0.58
C TYR A 250 -6.13 -9.21 0.00
N LEU A 251 -6.27 -10.34 -0.72
CA LEU A 251 -5.66 -11.61 -0.32
C LEU A 251 -4.13 -11.57 -0.41
N ASP A 252 -3.59 -10.83 -1.39
CA ASP A 252 -2.14 -10.60 -1.45
C ASP A 252 -1.68 -9.81 -0.22
N MET A 253 -2.39 -8.74 0.16
CA MET A 253 -2.10 -7.97 1.36
C MET A 253 -2.22 -8.82 2.64
N PHE A 254 -3.26 -9.66 2.72
CA PHE A 254 -3.44 -10.61 3.80
C PHE A 254 -2.24 -11.57 3.93
N LEU A 255 -1.84 -12.24 2.84
CA LEU A 255 -0.70 -13.16 2.84
C LEU A 255 0.63 -12.44 3.14
N MET A 256 0.84 -11.24 2.58
CA MET A 256 2.02 -10.42 2.87
C MET A 256 2.10 -10.02 4.35
N SER A 257 0.97 -9.76 5.00
CA SER A 257 0.92 -9.41 6.43
C SER A 257 1.19 -10.61 7.35
N LYS A 258 1.00 -11.83 6.86
CA LYS A 258 1.30 -13.09 7.59
C LYS A 258 2.75 -13.54 7.45
N CYS A 259 3.52 -12.94 6.54
CA CYS A 259 4.96 -13.19 6.46
C CYS A 259 5.69 -12.60 7.67
N LYS A 260 6.87 -13.16 8.01
CA LYS A 260 7.66 -12.67 9.14
C LYS A 260 8.36 -11.34 8.84
N HIS A 261 8.72 -11.12 7.58
CA HIS A 261 9.44 -9.93 7.10
C HIS A 261 8.83 -9.41 5.80
N ASN A 262 9.12 -8.15 5.45
CA ASN A 262 8.57 -7.51 4.26
C ASN A 262 9.67 -6.74 3.50
N ILE A 263 9.74 -6.95 2.19
CA ILE A 263 10.45 -6.08 1.25
C ILE A 263 9.36 -5.39 0.43
N ILE A 264 9.22 -4.08 0.58
CA ILE A 264 8.12 -3.32 -0.01
C ILE A 264 8.59 -2.51 -1.23
N SER A 265 7.69 -2.28 -2.17
CA SER A 265 7.86 -1.25 -3.19
C SER A 265 7.37 0.11 -2.65
N ASN A 266 7.57 1.19 -3.40
CA ASN A 266 6.98 2.50 -3.13
C ASN A 266 5.45 2.52 -3.40
N SER A 267 4.74 1.61 -2.73
CA SER A 267 3.30 1.38 -2.88
C SER A 267 2.61 1.40 -1.53
N SER A 268 1.53 2.17 -1.42
CA SER A 268 0.66 2.19 -0.23
C SER A 268 0.13 0.79 0.12
N PHE A 269 -0.01 -0.08 -0.87
CA PHE A 269 -0.48 -1.44 -0.68
C PHE A 269 0.50 -2.27 0.16
N SER A 270 1.78 -2.34 -0.24
CA SER A 270 2.80 -3.07 0.51
C SER A 270 3.22 -2.35 1.80
N TRP A 271 3.08 -1.03 1.85
CA TRP A 271 3.26 -0.27 3.09
C TRP A 271 2.30 -0.76 4.17
N TRP A 272 0.99 -0.85 3.85
CA TRP A 272 0.00 -1.36 4.78
C TRP A 272 0.21 -2.83 5.14
N ALA A 273 0.55 -3.69 4.18
CA ALA A 273 0.86 -5.09 4.47
C ALA A 273 1.99 -5.23 5.51
N ALA A 274 3.05 -4.40 5.40
CA ALA A 274 4.14 -4.36 6.35
C ALA A 274 3.74 -3.71 7.69
N TRP A 275 2.87 -2.68 7.66
CA TRP A 275 2.43 -1.98 8.85
C TRP A 275 1.52 -2.84 9.73
N ILE A 276 0.57 -3.58 9.15
CA ILE A 276 -0.33 -4.48 9.88
C ILE A 276 0.30 -5.82 10.25
N ASN A 277 1.48 -6.15 9.74
CA ASN A 277 2.26 -7.31 10.18
C ASN A 277 2.56 -7.16 11.68
N ASP A 278 2.13 -8.12 12.49
CA ASP A 278 2.21 -8.09 13.95
C ASP A 278 3.46 -8.76 14.54
N ASN A 279 4.35 -9.32 13.68
CA ASN A 279 5.59 -9.91 14.15
C ASN A 279 6.51 -8.84 14.80
N PRO A 280 6.79 -8.91 16.09
CA PRO A 280 7.61 -7.93 16.80
C PRO A 280 9.08 -7.91 16.33
N LYS A 281 9.55 -8.98 15.68
CA LYS A 281 10.90 -9.12 15.13
C LYS A 281 10.95 -8.86 13.63
N ARG A 282 9.87 -8.35 13.04
CA ARG A 282 9.83 -8.11 11.60
C ARG A 282 10.93 -7.16 11.14
N LEU A 283 11.55 -7.46 10.03
CA LEU A 283 12.34 -6.52 9.24
C LEU A 283 11.49 -6.01 8.09
N ILE A 284 11.53 -4.71 7.85
CA ILE A 284 10.86 -4.07 6.72
C ILE A 284 11.94 -3.37 5.91
N CYS A 285 12.23 -3.86 4.70
CA CYS A 285 13.05 -3.15 3.74
C CYS A 285 12.16 -2.28 2.85
N ALA A 286 12.49 -1.00 2.77
CA ALA A 286 11.78 0.00 1.96
C ALA A 286 12.76 0.73 1.03
N PRO A 287 12.31 1.26 -0.13
CA PRO A 287 13.16 2.05 -0.99
C PRO A 287 13.54 3.36 -0.29
N GLY A 288 14.80 3.80 -0.46
CA GLY A 288 15.34 5.02 0.14
C GLY A 288 14.68 6.31 -0.34
N LYS A 289 13.92 6.22 -1.46
CA LYS A 289 13.04 7.28 -1.97
C LYS A 289 11.65 6.70 -2.20
N TRP A 290 10.62 7.53 -2.03
CA TRP A 290 9.24 7.11 -2.33
C TRP A 290 8.74 7.67 -3.66
N VAL A 291 9.09 8.92 -3.92
CA VAL A 291 8.88 9.63 -5.20
C VAL A 291 10.14 10.43 -5.54
N ASN A 292 10.34 10.74 -6.80
CA ASN A 292 11.40 11.64 -7.25
C ASN A 292 11.00 13.10 -7.06
N GLY A 293 11.96 13.93 -6.65
CA GLY A 293 11.74 15.39 -6.56
C GLY A 293 11.03 15.89 -5.30
N GLU A 294 10.64 15.00 -4.38
CA GLU A 294 9.98 15.38 -3.13
C GLU A 294 10.71 14.74 -1.92
N GLU A 295 10.68 15.44 -0.79
CA GLU A 295 11.05 14.86 0.50
C GLU A 295 9.97 13.88 0.95
N CYS A 296 10.35 12.67 1.33
CA CYS A 296 9.42 11.59 1.65
C CYS A 296 9.67 10.94 3.03
N GLU A 297 10.34 11.65 3.94
CA GLU A 297 10.63 11.13 5.28
C GLU A 297 9.37 10.71 6.05
N ASP A 298 8.27 11.43 5.87
CA ASP A 298 7.04 11.22 6.61
C ASP A 298 6.27 9.94 6.22
N ILE A 299 6.65 9.26 5.13
CA ILE A 299 6.06 7.97 4.75
C ILE A 299 6.68 6.80 5.51
N TYR A 300 7.92 6.96 5.98
CA TYR A 300 8.64 5.88 6.64
C TYR A 300 8.25 5.76 8.10
N ILE A 301 8.10 4.52 8.54
CA ILE A 301 7.84 4.20 9.95
C ILE A 301 9.12 3.74 10.65
N LYS A 302 9.15 3.91 11.96
CA LYS A 302 10.26 3.47 12.81
C LYS A 302 10.62 2.01 12.56
N GLY A 303 11.90 1.74 12.39
CA GLY A 303 12.44 0.40 12.15
C GLY A 303 12.53 -0.01 10.68
N MET A 304 12.01 0.77 9.73
CA MET A 304 12.24 0.51 8.31
C MET A 304 13.71 0.64 7.94
N VAL A 305 14.23 -0.33 7.21
CA VAL A 305 15.58 -0.34 6.63
C VAL A 305 15.49 0.22 5.22
N LEU A 306 16.11 1.37 5.00
CA LEU A 306 16.08 2.03 3.69
C LEU A 306 17.21 1.52 2.81
N VAL A 307 16.83 1.07 1.62
CA VAL A 307 17.75 0.54 0.60
C VAL A 307 17.63 1.42 -0.65
N ASN A 308 18.76 1.90 -1.19
CA ASN A 308 18.71 2.75 -2.36
C ASN A 308 18.55 1.96 -3.67
N GLU A 309 18.42 2.70 -4.77
CA GLU A 309 18.22 2.15 -6.13
C GLU A 309 19.39 1.27 -6.62
N LYS A 310 20.56 1.35 -5.96
CA LYS A 310 21.76 0.52 -6.23
C LYS A 310 21.86 -0.69 -5.31
N GLY A 311 20.85 -0.94 -4.48
CA GLY A 311 20.80 -2.06 -3.54
C GLY A 311 21.69 -1.91 -2.31
N LYS A 312 22.11 -0.69 -1.97
CA LYS A 312 22.89 -0.40 -0.75
C LYS A 312 21.95 0.00 0.38
N VAL A 313 22.08 -0.65 1.54
CA VAL A 313 21.43 -0.21 2.78
C VAL A 313 22.00 1.14 3.20
N GLU A 314 21.14 2.13 3.36
CA GLU A 314 21.54 3.49 3.75
C GLU A 314 21.42 3.69 5.26
N ARG A 315 20.26 3.38 5.82
CA ARG A 315 19.98 3.58 7.25
C ARG A 315 18.75 2.79 7.71
N THR A 316 18.59 2.71 9.01
CA THR A 316 17.31 2.32 9.63
C THR A 316 16.64 3.56 10.19
N VAL A 317 15.33 3.70 9.95
CA VAL A 317 14.51 4.81 10.46
C VAL A 317 14.40 4.71 11.99
N LYS A 318 14.71 5.80 12.68
CA LYS A 318 14.79 5.86 14.16
C LYS A 318 13.44 6.18 14.78
#